data_e5cbbf269b4e1d2faa8f7564a8b8dbc8
#
_entry.id   e5cbbf269b4e1d2faa8f7564a8b8dbc8
#
_cell.length_a   1.000
_cell.length_b   1.000
_cell.length_c   1.000
_cell.angle_alpha   90.00
_cell.angle_beta   90.00
_cell.angle_gamma   90.00
#
_symmetry.space_group_name_H-M   'P 1'
#
loop_
_entity.id
_entity.type
_entity.pdbx_description
1 polymer ?
#
loop_
_entity_poly.entity_id
_entity_poly.type
_entity_poly.pdbx_seq_one_letter_code
_entity_poly.pdbx_strand_id
1 'polypeptide(L)'
;MAGADSTSISMRSVFYFLMKNPQKLEKARAEVDAAFENGTLSSPVQYSQLASLPYLVATVKEALRLFSAFAVSMPRYAPSQGLTLCEKYIPAGYTVGMNPAIVSHDTNVFGKDALEFVPERWLQSEDRTRNMDKTILGWGAGTRTCIGRPVSLSRSHTEEVLTIHSLL
;
A
#
# COMPACT_ATOMS: atom_id res chain seq x y z
N MET A 1 7.14 12.04 -15.11
CA MET A 1 6.24 12.88 -14.27
C MET A 1 5.31 12.02 -13.42
N ALA A 2 4.62 10.98 -13.92
CA ALA A 2 3.69 10.18 -13.11
C ALA A 2 4.26 9.62 -11.79
N GLY A 3 5.54 9.21 -11.77
CA GLY A 3 6.19 8.69 -10.57
C GLY A 3 6.51 9.74 -9.50
N ALA A 4 6.67 11.01 -9.85
CA ALA A 4 6.94 12.06 -8.87
C ALA A 4 5.71 12.34 -8.02
N ASP A 5 4.56 12.54 -8.65
CA ASP A 5 3.31 12.89 -7.96
C ASP A 5 2.79 11.74 -7.10
N SER A 6 2.67 10.54 -7.70
CA SER A 6 2.11 9.38 -6.99
C SER A 6 3.01 8.93 -5.82
N THR A 7 4.34 8.93 -5.97
CA THR A 7 5.26 8.58 -4.90
C THR A 7 5.22 9.61 -3.78
N SER A 8 5.20 10.92 -4.08
CA SER A 8 5.11 11.95 -3.04
C SER A 8 3.78 11.92 -2.30
N ILE A 9 2.67 11.62 -2.97
CA ILE A 9 1.37 11.41 -2.31
C ILE A 9 1.44 10.20 -1.37
N SER A 10 2.04 9.10 -1.83
CA SER A 10 2.21 7.89 -1.02
C SER A 10 3.02 8.16 0.25
N MET A 11 4.17 8.81 0.13
CA MET A 11 5.01 9.18 1.27
C MET A 11 4.27 10.11 2.25
N ARG A 12 3.60 11.14 1.73
CA ARG A 12 2.79 12.03 2.57
C ARG A 12 1.69 11.29 3.34
N SER A 13 1.06 10.28 2.73
CA SER A 13 0.04 9.49 3.42
C SER A 13 0.60 8.70 4.60
N VAL A 14 1.79 8.11 4.44
CA VAL A 14 2.46 7.38 5.53
C VAL A 14 2.75 8.32 6.70
N PHE A 15 3.40 9.47 6.45
CA PHE A 15 3.68 10.43 7.52
C PHE A 15 2.41 11.00 8.15
N TYR A 16 1.38 11.30 7.35
CA TYR A 16 0.10 11.76 7.88
C TYR A 16 -0.48 10.78 8.90
N PHE A 17 -0.55 9.50 8.54
CA PHE A 17 -1.11 8.48 9.44
C PHE A 17 -0.22 8.24 10.66
N LEU A 18 1.08 8.26 10.53
CA LEU A 18 2.01 8.13 11.65
C LEU A 18 1.89 9.31 12.62
N MET A 19 1.87 10.55 12.12
CA MET A 19 1.69 11.74 12.97
C MET A 19 0.33 11.74 13.69
N LYS A 20 -0.71 11.19 13.08
CA LYS A 20 -2.03 11.04 13.71
C LYS A 20 -2.08 9.92 14.75
N ASN A 21 -1.10 9.01 14.76
CA ASN A 21 -1.03 7.85 15.63
C ASN A 21 0.34 7.75 16.31
N PRO A 22 0.65 8.60 17.33
CA PRO A 22 1.98 8.68 17.94
C PRO A 22 2.53 7.34 18.44
N GLN A 23 1.69 6.50 19.03
CA GLN A 23 2.10 5.17 19.51
C GLN A 23 2.60 4.26 18.37
N LYS A 24 1.98 4.37 17.18
CA LYS A 24 2.40 3.60 16.01
C LYS A 24 3.67 4.15 15.37
N LEU A 25 3.83 5.49 15.43
CA LEU A 25 5.09 6.14 15.04
C LEU A 25 6.23 5.68 15.93
N GLU A 26 6.03 5.67 17.25
CA GLU A 26 7.05 5.23 18.21
C GLU A 26 7.44 3.78 18.02
N LYS A 27 6.46 2.90 17.75
CA LYS A 27 6.72 1.49 17.43
C LYS A 27 7.52 1.31 16.12
N ALA A 28 7.19 2.07 15.07
CA ALA A 28 7.93 2.03 13.81
C ALA A 28 9.36 2.56 13.99
N ARG A 29 9.53 3.63 14.79
CA ARG A 29 10.83 4.19 15.13
C ARG A 29 11.69 3.18 15.89
N ALA A 30 11.16 2.56 16.94
CA ALA A 30 11.88 1.57 17.73
C ALA A 30 12.39 0.39 16.88
N GLU A 31 11.60 -0.05 15.89
CA GLU A 31 12.03 -1.09 14.94
C GLU A 31 13.20 -0.61 14.07
N VAL A 32 13.12 0.60 13.55
CA VAL A 32 14.17 1.20 12.70
C VAL A 32 15.46 1.43 13.49
N ASP A 33 15.36 2.04 14.68
CA ASP A 33 16.51 2.34 15.52
C ASP A 33 17.24 1.05 15.94
N ALA A 34 16.51 0.05 16.39
CA ALA A 34 17.07 -1.26 16.72
C ALA A 34 17.78 -1.92 15.53
N ALA A 35 17.27 -1.73 14.30
CA ALA A 35 17.88 -2.29 13.11
C ALA A 35 19.17 -1.55 12.70
N PHE A 36 19.30 -0.26 13.00
CA PHE A 36 20.58 0.45 12.87
C PHE A 36 21.57 0.04 13.95
N GLU A 37 21.14 -0.03 15.21
CA GLU A 37 21.99 -0.40 16.35
C GLU A 37 22.62 -1.80 16.20
N ASN A 38 21.84 -2.76 15.69
CA ASN A 38 22.31 -4.15 15.52
C ASN A 38 23.00 -4.41 14.17
N GLY A 39 23.15 -3.39 13.32
CA GLY A 39 23.82 -3.50 12.02
C GLY A 39 23.00 -4.19 10.92
N THR A 40 21.72 -4.42 11.13
CA THR A 40 20.81 -4.96 10.11
C THR A 40 20.58 -3.97 8.96
N LEU A 41 20.53 -2.66 9.28
CA LEU A 41 20.50 -1.58 8.30
C LEU A 41 21.89 -0.98 8.10
N SER A 42 22.25 -0.77 6.83
CA SER A 42 23.47 -0.05 6.43
C SER A 42 23.19 1.43 6.19
N SER A 43 24.25 2.24 6.17
CA SER A 43 24.17 3.62 5.68
C SER A 43 25.02 3.74 4.40
N PRO A 44 24.42 3.98 3.21
CA PRO A 44 22.99 4.15 2.94
C PRO A 44 22.18 2.85 3.06
N VAL A 45 20.88 3.00 3.41
CA VAL A 45 19.95 1.87 3.53
C VAL A 45 19.68 1.25 2.16
N GLN A 46 19.72 -0.09 2.09
CA GLN A 46 19.42 -0.84 0.88
C GLN A 46 17.99 -1.43 0.93
N TYR A 47 17.32 -1.43 -0.22
CA TYR A 47 15.94 -1.95 -0.32
C TYR A 47 15.80 -3.39 0.17
N SER A 48 16.81 -4.24 -0.07
CA SER A 48 16.81 -5.64 0.38
C SER A 48 16.73 -5.80 1.91
N GLN A 49 17.20 -4.80 2.66
CA GLN A 49 17.20 -4.80 4.12
C GLN A 49 15.82 -4.49 4.73
N LEU A 50 14.90 -3.95 3.94
CA LEU A 50 13.55 -3.58 4.41
C LEU A 50 12.71 -4.80 4.79
N ALA A 51 13.03 -5.98 4.29
CA ALA A 51 12.40 -7.22 4.69
C ALA A 51 12.57 -7.52 6.19
N SER A 52 13.59 -6.94 6.84
CA SER A 52 13.84 -7.05 8.27
C SER A 52 13.04 -6.07 9.13
N LEU A 53 12.22 -5.21 8.51
CA LEU A 53 11.38 -4.19 9.16
C LEU A 53 9.89 -4.49 8.93
N PRO A 54 9.35 -5.59 9.48
CA PRO A 54 7.99 -6.02 9.18
C PRO A 54 6.93 -5.00 9.61
N TYR A 55 7.14 -4.28 10.71
CA TYR A 55 6.19 -3.28 11.17
C TYR A 55 6.18 -2.04 10.29
N LEU A 56 7.33 -1.56 9.86
CA LEU A 56 7.43 -0.45 8.90
C LEU A 56 6.76 -0.83 7.58
N VAL A 57 7.04 -2.01 7.03
CA VAL A 57 6.41 -2.50 5.79
C VAL A 57 4.89 -2.59 5.95
N ALA A 58 4.41 -3.08 7.09
CA ALA A 58 2.99 -3.13 7.42
C ALA A 58 2.36 -1.73 7.51
N THR A 59 3.08 -0.77 8.10
CA THR A 59 2.71 0.64 8.22
C THR A 59 2.50 1.29 6.85
N VAL A 60 3.46 1.08 5.93
CA VAL A 60 3.37 1.60 4.56
C VAL A 60 2.19 0.96 3.81
N LYS A 61 2.04 -0.37 3.87
CA LYS A 61 0.91 -1.07 3.27
C LYS A 61 -0.43 -0.51 3.74
N GLU A 62 -0.57 -0.28 5.05
CA GLU A 62 -1.80 0.22 5.64
C GLU A 62 -2.09 1.66 5.23
N ALA A 63 -1.09 2.53 5.20
CA ALA A 63 -1.26 3.90 4.74
C ALA A 63 -1.71 3.96 3.27
N LEU A 64 -1.07 3.17 2.40
CA LEU A 64 -1.42 3.09 0.99
C LEU A 64 -2.78 2.43 0.73
N ARG A 65 -3.24 1.56 1.62
CA ARG A 65 -4.59 0.98 1.59
C ARG A 65 -5.63 2.05 1.88
N LEU A 66 -5.45 2.81 2.96
CA LEU A 66 -6.38 3.85 3.37
C LEU A 66 -6.38 5.06 2.45
N PHE A 67 -5.22 5.40 1.91
CA PHE A 67 -5.07 6.53 1.01
C PHE A 67 -4.19 6.15 -0.19
N SER A 68 -4.82 5.56 -1.20
CA SER A 68 -4.17 5.27 -2.48
C SER A 68 -3.93 6.57 -3.28
N ALA A 69 -2.77 6.70 -3.90
CA ALA A 69 -2.50 7.79 -4.83
C ALA A 69 -3.47 7.81 -6.04
N PHE A 70 -4.13 6.69 -6.31
CA PHE A 70 -5.17 6.55 -7.33
C PHE A 70 -6.49 6.14 -6.67
N ALA A 71 -7.42 7.10 -6.56
CA ALA A 71 -8.75 6.90 -5.99
C ALA A 71 -9.86 7.09 -7.03
N VAL A 72 -9.54 6.84 -8.29
CA VAL A 72 -10.49 6.92 -9.41
C VAL A 72 -10.75 5.55 -10.01
N SER A 73 -11.91 5.39 -10.66
CA SER A 73 -12.24 4.15 -11.34
C SER A 73 -11.20 3.81 -12.41
N MET A 74 -10.76 2.58 -12.45
CA MET A 74 -9.82 2.05 -13.45
C MET A 74 -10.60 1.37 -14.59
N PRO A 75 -10.90 2.07 -15.69
CA PRO A 75 -11.79 1.56 -16.72
C PRO A 75 -11.15 0.43 -17.55
N ARG A 76 -11.98 -0.51 -17.97
CA ARG A 76 -11.70 -1.56 -18.95
C ARG A 76 -12.85 -1.66 -19.93
N TYR A 77 -12.55 -1.83 -21.19
CA TYR A 77 -13.57 -2.06 -22.21
C TYR A 77 -14.07 -3.50 -22.16
N ALA A 78 -15.39 -3.67 -22.25
CA ALA A 78 -15.96 -5.00 -22.45
C ALA A 78 -15.46 -5.57 -23.78
N PRO A 79 -15.05 -6.85 -23.83
CA PRO A 79 -14.56 -7.48 -25.06
C PRO A 79 -15.68 -7.61 -26.11
N SER A 80 -15.30 -7.94 -27.35
CA SER A 80 -16.24 -8.02 -28.49
C SER A 80 -17.41 -8.99 -28.28
N GLN A 81 -17.20 -10.04 -27.49
CA GLN A 81 -18.26 -10.99 -27.10
C GLN A 81 -19.07 -10.55 -25.88
N GLY A 82 -18.82 -9.35 -25.35
CA GLY A 82 -19.37 -8.92 -24.06
C GLY A 82 -18.72 -9.68 -22.89
N LEU A 83 -19.22 -9.44 -21.69
CA LEU A 83 -18.81 -10.17 -20.48
C LEU A 83 -19.97 -10.22 -19.47
N THR A 84 -19.96 -11.21 -18.60
CA THR A 84 -20.92 -11.31 -17.50
C THR A 84 -20.22 -10.98 -16.18
N LEU A 85 -20.75 -9.99 -15.45
CA LEU A 85 -20.27 -9.60 -14.12
C LEU A 85 -21.47 -9.62 -13.15
N CYS A 86 -21.30 -10.30 -12.02
CA CYS A 86 -22.35 -10.42 -11.00
C CYS A 86 -23.72 -10.77 -11.62
N GLU A 87 -23.75 -11.82 -12.45
CA GLU A 87 -24.93 -12.34 -13.14
C GLU A 87 -25.57 -11.39 -14.19
N LYS A 88 -24.95 -10.23 -14.44
CA LYS A 88 -25.43 -9.27 -15.44
C LYS A 88 -24.54 -9.32 -16.69
N TYR A 89 -25.18 -9.48 -17.85
CA TYR A 89 -24.49 -9.39 -19.13
C TYR A 89 -24.22 -7.92 -19.48
N ILE A 90 -22.98 -7.64 -19.86
CA ILE A 90 -22.48 -6.34 -20.29
C ILE A 90 -22.07 -6.45 -21.75
N PRO A 91 -22.75 -5.74 -22.66
CA PRO A 91 -22.45 -5.79 -24.09
C PRO A 91 -21.04 -5.22 -24.43
N ALA A 92 -20.55 -5.60 -25.61
CA ALA A 92 -19.37 -4.97 -26.19
C ALA A 92 -19.52 -3.44 -26.29
N GLY A 93 -18.42 -2.72 -26.15
CA GLY A 93 -18.39 -1.27 -26.22
C GLY A 93 -18.68 -0.55 -24.88
N TYR A 94 -19.20 -1.26 -23.89
CA TYR A 94 -19.32 -0.70 -22.53
C TYR A 94 -17.99 -0.67 -21.82
N THR A 95 -17.86 0.30 -20.91
CA THR A 95 -16.70 0.41 -20.03
C THR A 95 -17.09 0.00 -18.62
N VAL A 96 -16.33 -0.92 -18.03
CA VAL A 96 -16.47 -1.33 -16.63
C VAL A 96 -15.23 -0.91 -15.85
N GLY A 97 -15.39 -0.58 -14.59
CA GLY A 97 -14.25 -0.14 -13.78
C GLY A 97 -14.50 -0.35 -12.30
N MET A 98 -13.41 -0.39 -11.55
CA MET A 98 -13.42 -0.53 -10.11
C MET A 98 -12.60 0.60 -9.49
N ASN A 99 -13.11 1.21 -8.43
CA ASN A 99 -12.39 2.23 -7.69
C ASN A 99 -11.55 1.57 -6.59
N PRO A 100 -10.21 1.72 -6.62
CA PRO A 100 -9.32 1.14 -5.62
C PRO A 100 -9.64 1.56 -4.18
N ALA A 101 -10.05 2.81 -3.96
CA ALA A 101 -10.37 3.30 -2.63
C ALA A 101 -11.59 2.57 -2.03
N ILE A 102 -12.62 2.28 -2.83
CA ILE A 102 -13.81 1.54 -2.35
C ILE A 102 -13.42 0.11 -1.97
N VAL A 103 -12.67 -0.56 -2.83
CA VAL A 103 -12.25 -1.96 -2.60
C VAL A 103 -11.35 -2.08 -1.38
N SER A 104 -10.47 -1.10 -1.17
CA SER A 104 -9.55 -1.06 -0.02
C SER A 104 -10.25 -0.83 1.32
N HIS A 105 -11.53 -0.47 1.32
CA HIS A 105 -12.33 -0.28 2.54
C HIS A 105 -13.38 -1.37 2.77
N ASP A 106 -13.34 -2.47 2.00
CA ASP A 106 -14.29 -3.58 2.14
C ASP A 106 -14.13 -4.27 3.50
N THR A 107 -15.15 -4.18 4.33
CA THR A 107 -15.17 -4.78 5.68
C THR A 107 -15.13 -6.32 5.68
N ASN A 108 -15.54 -6.97 4.59
CA ASN A 108 -15.44 -8.42 4.46
C ASN A 108 -13.99 -8.88 4.34
N VAL A 109 -13.11 -8.04 3.80
CA VAL A 109 -11.69 -8.32 3.62
C VAL A 109 -10.86 -7.76 4.76
N PHE A 110 -11.08 -6.50 5.10
CA PHE A 110 -10.23 -5.77 6.05
C PHE A 110 -10.79 -5.76 7.49
N GLY A 111 -12.02 -6.22 7.70
CA GLY A 111 -12.65 -6.28 9.01
C GLY A 111 -13.47 -5.03 9.33
N LYS A 112 -14.12 -5.03 10.49
CA LYS A 112 -15.00 -3.93 10.94
C LYS A 112 -14.26 -2.59 11.10
N ASP A 113 -12.94 -2.67 11.33
CA ASP A 113 -12.00 -1.57 11.46
C ASP A 113 -11.33 -1.19 10.12
N ALA A 114 -11.98 -1.49 8.99
CA ALA A 114 -11.45 -1.23 7.65
C ALA A 114 -11.14 0.26 7.38
N LEU A 115 -11.74 1.19 8.10
CA LEU A 115 -11.47 2.62 8.00
C LEU A 115 -10.40 3.12 8.98
N GLU A 116 -9.96 2.27 9.90
CA GLU A 116 -8.95 2.60 10.89
C GLU A 116 -7.54 2.29 10.37
N PHE A 117 -6.55 3.05 10.86
CA PHE A 117 -5.14 2.81 10.57
C PHE A 117 -4.58 1.75 11.51
N VAL A 118 -4.53 0.51 11.06
CA VAL A 118 -4.12 -0.66 11.86
C VAL A 118 -3.03 -1.46 11.11
N PRO A 119 -1.75 -1.07 11.19
CA PRO A 119 -0.63 -1.80 10.59
C PRO A 119 -0.59 -3.28 10.99
N GLU A 120 -0.97 -3.58 12.22
CA GLU A 120 -0.96 -4.93 12.80
C GLU A 120 -1.80 -5.95 12.03
N ARG A 121 -2.77 -5.50 11.21
CA ARG A 121 -3.58 -6.42 10.36
C ARG A 121 -2.72 -7.20 9.36
N TRP A 122 -1.61 -6.61 8.93
CA TRP A 122 -0.67 -7.20 7.97
C TRP A 122 0.29 -8.22 8.58
N LEU A 123 0.31 -8.32 9.93
CA LEU A 123 1.20 -9.18 10.70
C LEU A 123 0.50 -10.39 11.34
N GLN A 124 -0.81 -10.58 11.07
CA GLN A 124 -1.61 -11.60 11.77
C GLN A 124 -1.40 -13.01 11.21
N SER A 125 -1.51 -13.19 9.89
CA SER A 125 -1.26 -14.47 9.22
C SER A 125 -0.94 -14.26 7.75
N GLU A 126 -0.18 -15.19 7.16
CA GLU A 126 0.20 -15.13 5.75
C GLU A 126 -1.03 -15.22 4.83
N ASP A 127 -2.00 -16.09 5.13
CA ASP A 127 -3.18 -16.26 4.30
C ASP A 127 -4.05 -15.01 4.30
N ARG A 128 -4.24 -14.37 5.45
CA ARG A 128 -4.97 -13.11 5.53
C ARG A 128 -4.23 -12.00 4.78
N THR A 129 -2.94 -11.86 5.00
CA THR A 129 -2.09 -10.89 4.30
C THR A 129 -2.15 -11.09 2.79
N ARG A 130 -2.06 -12.33 2.32
CA ARG A 130 -2.17 -12.66 0.90
C ARG A 130 -3.53 -12.30 0.29
N ASN A 131 -4.62 -12.51 1.04
CA ASN A 131 -5.96 -12.13 0.60
C ASN A 131 -6.10 -10.60 0.51
N MET A 132 -5.64 -9.88 1.50
CA MET A 132 -5.63 -8.41 1.51
C MET A 132 -4.77 -7.84 0.37
N ASP A 133 -3.56 -8.37 0.15
CA ASP A 133 -2.66 -7.96 -0.94
C ASP A 133 -3.29 -8.16 -2.34
N LYS A 134 -4.06 -9.23 -2.54
CA LYS A 134 -4.79 -9.48 -3.79
C LYS A 134 -5.96 -8.51 -4.01
N THR A 135 -6.54 -8.03 -2.93
CA THR A 135 -7.72 -7.14 -2.96
C THR A 135 -7.33 -5.69 -3.20
N ILE A 136 -6.14 -5.26 -2.75
CA ILE A 136 -5.68 -3.89 -2.96
C ILE A 136 -5.37 -3.64 -4.44
N LEU A 137 -6.05 -2.65 -5.02
CA LEU A 137 -5.90 -2.25 -6.42
C LEU A 137 -5.12 -0.93 -6.60
N GLY A 138 -4.50 -0.40 -5.56
CA GLY A 138 -3.75 0.87 -5.62
C GLY A 138 -2.62 0.88 -6.67
N TRP A 139 -2.08 -0.29 -7.00
CA TRP A 139 -1.09 -0.48 -8.05
C TRP A 139 -1.68 -0.93 -9.40
N GLY A 140 -3.00 -1.00 -9.50
CA GLY A 140 -3.69 -1.62 -10.63
C GLY A 140 -3.64 -3.15 -10.59
N ALA A 141 -4.14 -3.79 -11.64
CA ALA A 141 -4.18 -5.23 -11.76
C ALA A 141 -4.00 -5.71 -13.21
N GLY A 142 -3.55 -6.95 -13.36
CA GLY A 142 -3.36 -7.61 -14.66
C GLY A 142 -2.29 -6.91 -15.52
N THR A 143 -2.51 -6.87 -16.82
CA THR A 143 -1.58 -6.28 -17.80
C THR A 143 -1.38 -4.77 -17.64
N ARG A 144 -2.20 -4.11 -16.82
CA ARG A 144 -2.15 -2.66 -16.51
C ARG A 144 -1.61 -2.37 -15.11
N THR A 145 -1.00 -3.34 -14.45
CA THR A 145 -0.30 -3.13 -13.19
C THR A 145 0.79 -2.07 -13.36
N CYS A 146 0.97 -1.23 -12.34
CA CYS A 146 1.96 -0.16 -12.37
C CYS A 146 3.37 -0.71 -12.60
N ILE A 147 3.99 -0.33 -13.71
CA ILE A 147 5.37 -0.73 -14.03
C ILE A 147 6.40 -0.10 -13.07
N GLY A 148 6.08 1.06 -12.49
CA GLY A 148 6.93 1.76 -11.53
C GLY A 148 6.83 1.25 -10.09
N ARG A 149 5.98 0.25 -9.80
CA ARG A 149 5.77 -0.26 -8.43
C ARG A 149 7.08 -0.62 -7.71
N PRO A 150 8.04 -1.36 -8.29
CA PRO A 150 9.29 -1.70 -7.60
C PRO A 150 10.12 -0.47 -7.23
N VAL A 151 10.22 0.49 -8.14
CA VAL A 151 10.99 1.72 -7.93
C VAL A 151 10.31 2.61 -6.88
N SER A 152 8.99 2.75 -6.94
CA SER A 152 8.24 3.55 -5.99
C SER A 152 8.32 2.97 -4.58
N LEU A 153 8.15 1.66 -4.42
CA LEU A 153 8.28 0.99 -3.12
C LEU A 153 9.69 1.10 -2.56
N SER A 154 10.72 0.87 -3.39
CA SER A 154 12.11 1.02 -2.98
C SER A 154 12.37 2.43 -2.44
N ARG A 155 11.95 3.45 -3.17
CA ARG A 155 12.17 4.84 -2.80
C ARG A 155 11.40 5.25 -1.56
N SER A 156 10.09 4.95 -1.52
CA SER A 156 9.25 5.31 -0.37
C SER A 156 9.79 4.71 0.93
N HIS A 157 10.06 3.42 0.95
CA HIS A 157 10.53 2.76 2.18
C HIS A 157 11.90 3.28 2.62
N THR A 158 12.84 3.49 1.70
CA THR A 158 14.18 3.99 2.06
C THR A 158 14.11 5.41 2.65
N GLU A 159 13.33 6.30 2.03
CA GLU A 159 13.13 7.68 2.53
C GLU A 159 12.37 7.68 3.86
N GLU A 160 11.41 6.78 4.04
CA GLU A 160 10.67 6.64 5.30
C GLU A 160 11.56 6.19 6.44
N VAL A 161 12.44 5.19 6.22
CA VAL A 161 13.45 4.76 7.20
C VAL A 161 14.31 5.94 7.63
N LEU A 162 14.89 6.66 6.67
CA LEU A 162 15.78 7.79 6.95
C LEU A 162 15.04 8.91 7.69
N THR A 163 13.82 9.22 7.28
CA THR A 163 13.04 10.29 7.91
C THR A 163 12.59 9.90 9.33
N ILE A 164 12.11 8.67 9.53
CA ILE A 164 11.70 8.19 10.86
C ILE A 164 12.89 8.20 11.83
N HIS A 165 14.06 7.76 11.37
CA HIS A 165 15.29 7.78 12.17
C HIS A 165 15.77 9.19 12.48
N SER A 166 15.62 10.16 11.55
CA SER A 166 16.08 11.55 11.72
C SER A 166 15.09 12.47 12.43
N LEU A 167 13.89 12.01 12.79
CA LEU A 167 12.88 12.77 13.55
C LEU A 167 13.25 12.93 15.06
N LEU A 168 14.49 12.73 15.43
CA LEU A 168 15.08 13.11 16.70
C LEU A 168 15.60 14.53 16.59
#